data_b7d6ddef6787e2ab9659fa6b9924be14
#
_entry.id   b7d6ddef6787e2ab9659fa6b9924be14
#
_cell.length_a   1.000
_cell.length_b   1.000
_cell.length_c   1.000
_cell.angle_alpha   90.00
_cell.angle_beta   90.00
_cell.angle_gamma   90.00
#
_symmetry.space_group_name_H-M   'P 1'
#
loop_
_entity.id
_entity.type
_entity.pdbx_description
1 polymer ?
#
loop_
_entity_poly.entity_id
_entity_poly.type
_entity_poly.pdbx_seq_one_letter_code
_entity_poly.pdbx_strand_id
1 'polypeptide(L)' 'MQIKEFIGSTVLDKNANVVGKVDNVDFDTETGKIETIALTLQKNIFTRDELEINFDDIQTIGAYVILNKEIETETEE' A
#
# COMPACT_ATOMS: atom_id res chain seq x y z
N MET A 1 10.76 5.53 11.60
CA MET A 1 10.06 6.15 10.46
C MET A 1 8.82 6.85 10.96
N GLN A 2 8.56 8.01 10.42
CA GLN A 2 7.37 8.75 10.78
C GLN A 2 6.26 8.45 9.79
N ILE A 3 5.02 8.59 10.26
CA ILE A 3 3.86 8.32 9.40
C ILE A 3 3.90 9.18 8.14
N LYS A 4 4.30 10.42 8.29
CA LYS A 4 4.31 11.32 7.12
C LYS A 4 5.33 10.87 6.09
N GLU A 5 6.35 10.13 6.51
CA GLU A 5 7.32 9.58 5.57
C GLU A 5 6.77 8.35 4.89
N PHE A 6 5.95 7.61 5.61
CA PHE A 6 5.35 6.40 5.08
C PHE A 6 4.28 6.72 4.04
N ILE A 7 3.49 7.75 4.29
CA ILE A 7 2.46 8.18 3.35
C ILE A 7 3.14 8.66 2.08
N GLY A 8 2.71 8.16 0.95
CA GLY A 8 3.29 8.51 -0.33
C GLY A 8 4.37 7.56 -0.80
N SER A 9 4.74 6.58 0.05
CA SER A 9 5.75 5.60 -0.34
C SER A 9 5.24 4.74 -1.48
N THR A 10 6.15 4.39 -2.38
CA THR A 10 5.81 3.48 -3.47
C THR A 10 5.74 2.07 -2.94
N VAL A 11 4.70 1.36 -3.36
CA VAL A 11 4.44 -0.01 -2.90
C VAL A 11 4.70 -0.97 -4.05
N LEU A 12 5.49 -1.98 -3.78
CA LEU A 12 5.80 -3.04 -4.73
C LEU A 12 5.24 -4.35 -4.22
N ASP A 13 4.86 -5.23 -5.13
CA ASP A 13 4.42 -6.55 -4.71
C ASP A 13 5.64 -7.45 -4.53
N LYS A 14 5.41 -8.73 -4.25
CA LYS A 14 6.50 -9.64 -3.97
C LYS A 14 7.38 -9.88 -5.18
N ASN A 15 6.91 -9.52 -6.35
CA ASN A 15 7.68 -9.66 -7.58
C ASN A 15 8.26 -8.34 -8.04
N ALA A 16 8.22 -7.33 -7.17
CA ALA A 16 8.79 -6.02 -7.42
C ALA A 16 8.04 -5.23 -8.49
N ASN A 17 6.78 -5.58 -8.72
CA ASN A 17 5.94 -4.79 -9.60
C ASN A 17 5.31 -3.67 -8.80
N VAL A 18 5.21 -2.50 -9.41
CA VAL A 18 4.64 -1.35 -8.72
C VAL A 18 3.13 -1.56 -8.59
N VAL A 19 2.66 -1.48 -7.35
CA VAL A 19 1.24 -1.61 -7.07
C VAL A 19 0.59 -0.23 -6.98
N GLY A 20 1.23 0.69 -6.28
CA GLY A 20 0.67 2.01 -6.07
C GLY A 20 1.45 2.73 -5.01
N LYS A 21 0.76 3.61 -4.30
CA LYS A 21 1.38 4.40 -3.25
C LYS A 21 0.53 4.34 -2.00
N VAL A 22 1.18 4.50 -0.86
CA VAL A 22 0.47 4.54 0.41
C VAL A 22 -0.28 5.86 0.50
N ASP A 23 -1.58 5.75 0.72
CA ASP A 23 -2.45 6.91 0.78
C ASP A 23 -2.88 7.22 2.19
N ASN A 24 -3.09 6.20 3.00
CA ASN A 24 -3.59 6.40 4.34
C ASN A 24 -3.26 5.20 5.20
N VAL A 25 -3.35 5.40 6.50
CA VAL A 25 -3.04 4.36 7.48
C VAL A 25 -4.13 4.38 8.53
N ASP A 26 -4.69 3.20 8.82
CA ASP A 26 -5.67 3.08 9.89
C ASP A 26 -5.03 2.36 11.05
N PHE A 27 -5.21 2.89 12.24
CA PHE A 27 -4.69 2.22 13.42
C PHE A 27 -5.80 2.04 14.44
N ASP A 28 -5.60 1.05 15.28
CA ASP A 28 -6.54 0.73 16.34
C ASP A 28 -6.30 1.70 17.49
N THR A 29 -7.32 2.47 17.84
CA THR A 29 -7.15 3.50 18.87
C THR A 29 -7.00 2.90 20.25
N GLU A 30 -7.37 1.64 20.44
CA GLU A 30 -7.22 1.02 21.75
C GLU A 30 -5.83 0.45 21.95
N THR A 31 -5.25 -0.12 20.92
CA THR A 31 -3.93 -0.74 21.03
C THR A 31 -2.83 0.14 20.47
N GLY A 32 -3.18 1.07 19.61
CA GLY A 32 -2.19 1.90 18.95
C GLY A 32 -1.50 1.22 17.80
N LYS A 33 -1.98 0.05 17.39
CA LYS A 33 -1.34 -0.70 16.33
C LYS A 33 -1.94 -0.37 14.99
N ILE A 34 -1.08 -0.39 13.96
CA ILE A 34 -1.54 -0.18 12.61
C ILE A 34 -2.26 -1.43 12.13
N GLU A 35 -3.43 -1.26 11.58
CA GLU A 35 -4.23 -2.40 11.14
C GLU A 35 -4.24 -2.53 9.64
N THR A 36 -4.61 -1.47 8.94
CA THR A 36 -4.73 -1.55 7.50
C THR A 36 -4.07 -0.34 6.86
N ILE A 37 -3.71 -0.51 5.62
CA ILE A 37 -3.05 0.51 4.82
C ILE A 37 -3.89 0.69 3.57
N ALA A 38 -4.22 1.93 3.26
CA ALA A 38 -4.95 2.23 2.04
C ALA A 38 -3.93 2.62 0.97
N LEU A 39 -4.03 1.98 -0.16
CA LEU A 39 -3.15 2.25 -1.29
C LEU A 39 -3.94 2.93 -2.40
N THR A 40 -3.29 3.83 -3.09
CA THR A 40 -3.87 4.42 -4.28
C THR A 40 -3.23 3.74 -5.47
N LEU A 41 -4.06 3.11 -6.28
CA LEU A 41 -3.61 2.46 -7.50
C LEU A 41 -3.91 3.39 -8.65
N GLN A 42 -2.89 3.68 -9.44
CA GLN A 42 -3.11 4.59 -10.54
C GLN A 42 -3.08 3.82 -11.84
N LYS A 43 -4.23 3.68 -12.47
CA LYS A 43 -4.33 2.95 -13.70
C LYS A 43 -4.03 3.81 -14.90
N ASN A 44 -4.43 5.08 -14.85
CA ASN A 44 -4.07 6.01 -15.91
C ASN A 44 -4.21 7.41 -15.33
N ILE A 45 -4.07 8.42 -16.16
CA ILE A 45 -4.05 9.78 -15.65
C ILE A 45 -5.41 10.25 -15.17
N PHE A 46 -6.46 9.54 -15.53
CA PHE A 46 -7.80 9.95 -15.14
C PHE A 46 -8.42 9.05 -14.08
N THR A 47 -7.89 7.86 -13.89
CA THR A 47 -8.53 6.87 -13.06
C THR A 47 -7.64 6.48 -11.91
N ARG A 48 -8.20 6.53 -10.70
CA ARG A 48 -7.52 6.07 -9.51
C ARG A 48 -8.42 5.13 -8.77
N ASP A 49 -7.85 4.05 -8.33
CA ASP A 49 -8.56 3.11 -7.48
C ASP A 49 -7.88 3.08 -6.15
N GLU A 50 -8.61 2.64 -5.14
CA GLU A 50 -8.05 2.47 -3.83
C GLU A 50 -8.14 1.00 -3.45
N LEU A 51 -7.15 0.55 -2.73
CA LEU A 51 -7.10 -0.82 -2.25
C LEU A 51 -6.65 -0.80 -0.81
N GLU A 52 -7.31 -1.60 0.02
CA GLU A 52 -6.93 -1.68 1.41
C GLU A 52 -6.26 -3.02 1.66
N ILE A 53 -5.13 -2.99 2.33
CA ILE A 53 -4.40 -4.21 2.68
C ILE A 53 -4.17 -4.20 4.17
N ASN A 54 -3.91 -5.38 4.72
CA ASN A 54 -3.56 -5.50 6.12
C ASN A 54 -2.10 -5.17 6.32
N PHE A 55 -1.78 -4.61 7.47
CA PHE A 55 -0.39 -4.30 7.75
C PHE A 55 0.47 -5.55 7.70
N ASP A 56 -0.11 -6.70 8.06
CA ASP A 56 0.62 -7.97 8.04
C ASP A 56 0.99 -8.40 6.63
N ASP A 57 0.41 -7.80 5.62
CA ASP A 57 0.75 -8.13 4.24
C ASP A 57 2.05 -7.48 3.80
N ILE A 58 2.62 -6.62 4.63
CA ILE A 58 3.84 -5.91 4.29
C ILE A 58 5.02 -6.74 4.78
N GLN A 59 5.94 -7.02 3.87
CA GLN A 59 7.13 -7.76 4.21
C GLN A 59 8.25 -6.85 4.69
N THR A 60 8.43 -5.73 4.01
CA THR A 60 9.54 -4.84 4.29
C THR A 60 9.13 -3.41 4.06
N ILE A 61 9.61 -2.52 4.91
CA ILE A 61 9.42 -1.09 4.73
C ILE A 61 10.80 -0.45 4.71
N GLY A 62 11.09 0.24 3.63
CA GLY A 62 12.36 0.92 3.47
C GLY A 62 12.18 2.01 2.45
N ALA A 63 13.08 2.06 1.48
CA ALA A 63 12.91 3.00 0.37
C ALA A 63 11.60 2.75 -0.35
N TYR A 64 11.19 1.49 -0.37
CA TYR A 64 9.90 1.07 -0.92
C TYR A 64 9.20 0.22 0.10
N VAL A 65 7.88 0.13 -0.03
CA VAL A 65 7.09 -0.79 0.78
C VAL A 65 6.90 -2.04 -0.06
N ILE A 66 7.38 -3.17 0.44
CA ILE A 66 7.33 -4.42 -0.32
C ILE A 66 6.36 -5.37 0.35
N LEU A 67 5.41 -5.87 -0.42
CA LEU A 67 4.38 -6.76 0.08
C LEU A 67 4.84 -8.19 -0.01
N ASN A 68 4.22 -9.07 0.78
CA ASN A 68 4.56 -10.49 0.75
C ASN A 68 3.64 -11.27 -0.18
N LYS A 69 2.92 -10.57 -1.03
CA LYS A 69 1.99 -11.22 -1.95
C LYS A 69 1.88 -10.38 -3.21
N GLU A 70 1.19 -10.95 -4.20
CA GLU A 70 0.88 -10.23 -5.41
C GLU A 70 -0.47 -9.60 -5.26
N ILE A 71 -0.62 -8.42 -5.83
CA ILE A 71 -1.91 -7.76 -5.87
C ILE A 71 -2.43 -7.91 -7.29
N GLU A 72 -3.58 -8.55 -7.40
CA GLU A 72 -4.20 -8.67 -8.69
C GLU A 72 -4.94 -7.41 -8.97
N THR A 73 -4.44 -6.62 -9.87
CA THR A 73 -5.17 -5.46 -10.29
C THR A 73 -5.90 -5.86 -11.55
N GLU A 74 -7.19 -5.57 -11.56
CA GLU A 74 -7.95 -5.89 -12.69
C GLU A 74 -7.50 -5.11 -13.86
N THR A 75 -7.22 -5.78 -14.94
CA THR A 75 -6.83 -5.09 -16.14
C THR A 75 -8.01 -5.01 -17.03
N GLU A 76 -8.30 -3.84 -17.47
CA GLU A 76 -9.40 -3.67 -18.33
C GLU A 76 -9.01 -4.05 -19.70
N GLU A 77 -9.83 -4.77 -20.36
CA GLU A 77 -9.47 -5.15 -21.69
C GLU A 77 -10.11 -4.32 -22.68
#